data_887da216531e277467846f66454e3864
#
_entry.id   887da216531e277467846f66454e3864
#
_cell.length_a   1.000
_cell.length_b   1.000
_cell.length_c   1.000
_cell.angle_alpha   90.00
_cell.angle_beta   90.00
_cell.angle_gamma   90.00
#
_symmetry.space_group_name_H-M   'P 1'
#
loop_
_entity.id
_entity.type
_entity.pdbx_description
1 polymer ?
#
loop_
_entity_poly.entity_id
_entity_poly.type
_entity_poly.pdbx_seq_one_letter_code
_entity_poly.pdbx_strand_id
1 'polypeptide(L)'
;MRAAALFHLQTEKGSFIMNKKVAIIMGSDSDFPVVAPAIKRLKTMGIPVEVKVMSAHRTPELAAEFSKNAKAEGFGVIIAAAGKAAHLGGVLAAHTTLPVIGIPVKSSTLDGLDALLATVQMPAGIPVATVAIDGADNAAILAAQMLALSDENLAIQLEVMKTEMEKGVMKKNEALQAKVAEL
;
A
#
# COMPACT_ATOMS: atom_id res chain seq x y z
N MET A 1 -12.51 11.60 28.06
CA MET A 1 -11.46 11.37 29.06
C MET A 1 -10.76 10.00 29.00
N ARG A 2 -10.99 9.13 28.00
CA ARG A 2 -10.27 7.83 27.84
C ARG A 2 -9.06 7.87 26.91
N ALA A 3 -8.91 8.87 26.05
CA ALA A 3 -7.81 8.96 25.08
C ALA A 3 -6.48 9.48 25.66
N ALA A 4 -6.48 10.19 26.79
CA ALA A 4 -5.27 10.76 27.39
C ALA A 4 -4.53 9.79 28.35
N ALA A 5 -5.16 8.69 28.74
CA ALA A 5 -4.56 7.72 29.68
C ALA A 5 -3.72 6.63 29.00
N LEU A 6 -3.77 6.51 27.68
CA LEU A 6 -3.06 5.47 26.91
C LEU A 6 -1.62 5.85 26.51
N PHE A 7 -1.21 7.10 26.78
CA PHE A 7 0.13 7.56 26.37
C PHE A 7 1.24 7.30 27.42
N HIS A 8 0.91 6.69 28.58
CA HIS A 8 1.85 6.53 29.70
C HIS A 8 2.15 5.09 30.13
N LEU A 9 1.79 4.08 29.32
CA LEU A 9 2.10 2.67 29.58
C LEU A 9 3.07 2.09 28.55
N GLN A 10 4.15 2.83 28.27
CA GLN A 10 5.27 2.31 27.50
C GLN A 10 6.53 2.30 28.37
N THR A 11 6.68 1.26 29.18
CA THR A 11 8.00 0.70 29.49
C THR A 11 7.80 -0.66 30.13
N GLU A 12 8.55 -1.65 29.62
CA GLU A 12 8.73 -3.00 30.11
C GLU A 12 7.81 -4.09 29.55
N LYS A 13 8.14 -4.47 28.28
CA LYS A 13 8.34 -5.87 27.89
C LYS A 13 8.98 -5.84 26.49
N GLY A 14 10.25 -6.27 26.42
CA GLY A 14 10.96 -6.40 25.15
C GLY A 14 10.30 -7.42 24.22
N SER A 15 9.32 -6.96 23.47
CA SER A 15 8.88 -7.61 22.26
C SER A 15 9.83 -7.13 21.16
N PHE A 16 10.62 -8.01 20.60
CA PHE A 16 11.31 -7.82 19.34
C PHE A 16 10.21 -7.66 18.28
N ILE A 17 9.68 -6.44 18.15
CA ILE A 17 8.82 -6.08 17.02
C ILE A 17 9.74 -6.08 15.81
N MET A 18 9.77 -7.17 15.06
CA MET A 18 10.34 -7.17 13.72
C MET A 18 9.45 -6.25 12.88
N ASN A 19 9.82 -4.96 12.80
CA ASN A 19 9.18 -3.99 11.91
C ASN A 19 9.36 -4.49 10.47
N LYS A 20 8.36 -5.23 9.97
CA LYS A 20 8.39 -5.75 8.61
C LYS A 20 8.35 -4.58 7.64
N LYS A 21 9.26 -4.61 6.65
CA LYS A 21 9.36 -3.61 5.59
C LYS A 21 8.26 -3.84 4.53
N VAL A 22 7.92 -2.77 3.83
CA VAL A 22 7.13 -2.83 2.60
C VAL A 22 8.03 -2.53 1.41
N ALA A 23 7.98 -3.38 0.40
CA ALA A 23 8.62 -3.11 -0.89
C ALA A 23 7.64 -2.38 -1.81
N ILE A 24 8.10 -1.34 -2.51
CA ILE A 24 7.37 -0.73 -3.63
C ILE A 24 8.20 -0.96 -4.89
N ILE A 25 7.66 -1.79 -5.79
CA ILE A 25 8.31 -2.14 -7.05
C ILE A 25 7.53 -1.49 -8.19
N MET A 26 8.21 -0.74 -9.04
CA MET A 26 7.61 -0.12 -10.21
C MET A 26 8.28 -0.61 -11.49
N GLY A 27 7.49 -0.76 -12.57
CA GLY A 27 7.97 -1.25 -13.86
C GLY A 27 8.86 -0.26 -14.62
N SER A 28 8.73 1.02 -14.29
CA SER A 28 9.50 2.14 -14.84
C SER A 28 9.65 3.24 -13.79
N ASP A 29 10.70 4.02 -13.87
CA ASP A 29 10.91 5.23 -13.08
C ASP A 29 9.86 6.32 -13.37
N SER A 30 9.24 6.30 -14.55
CA SER A 30 8.11 7.16 -14.91
C SER A 30 6.90 6.98 -14.00
N ASP A 31 6.79 5.84 -13.28
CA ASP A 31 5.69 5.55 -12.38
C ASP A 31 5.91 6.16 -10.98
N PHE A 32 7.08 6.75 -10.74
CA PHE A 32 7.42 7.34 -9.43
C PHE A 32 6.40 8.38 -8.93
N PRO A 33 5.88 9.32 -9.75
CA PRO A 33 4.86 10.25 -9.28
C PRO A 33 3.59 9.56 -8.76
N VAL A 34 3.22 8.42 -9.35
CA VAL A 34 2.05 7.62 -8.93
C VAL A 34 2.31 6.95 -7.59
N VAL A 35 3.50 6.39 -7.36
CA VAL A 35 3.80 5.67 -6.11
C VAL A 35 4.24 6.58 -4.95
N ALA A 36 4.60 7.82 -5.22
CA ALA A 36 5.05 8.77 -4.19
C ALA A 36 4.07 8.96 -3.01
N PRO A 37 2.74 9.01 -3.22
CA PRO A 37 1.78 9.03 -2.11
C PRO A 37 1.90 7.81 -1.19
N ALA A 38 2.09 6.61 -1.74
CA ALA A 38 2.28 5.40 -0.93
C ALA A 38 3.53 5.47 -0.06
N ILE A 39 4.65 5.96 -0.62
CA ILE A 39 5.90 6.14 0.12
C ILE A 39 5.69 7.10 1.30
N LYS A 40 5.02 8.22 1.07
CA LYS A 40 4.71 9.21 2.12
C LYS A 40 3.83 8.60 3.21
N ARG A 41 2.78 7.89 2.83
CA ARG A 41 1.85 7.24 3.76
C ARG A 41 2.57 6.24 4.66
N LEU A 42 3.35 5.33 4.09
CA LEU A 42 4.10 4.32 4.84
C LEU A 42 5.09 4.98 5.82
N LYS A 43 5.82 5.99 5.37
CA LYS A 43 6.74 6.75 6.24
C LYS A 43 6.02 7.45 7.39
N THR A 44 4.85 8.06 7.14
CA THR A 44 4.04 8.70 8.18
C THR A 44 3.56 7.72 9.25
N MET A 45 3.31 6.47 8.85
CA MET A 45 2.92 5.38 9.75
C MET A 45 4.11 4.67 10.41
N GLY A 46 5.35 5.12 10.16
CA GLY A 46 6.56 4.53 10.72
C GLY A 46 6.94 3.18 10.10
N ILE A 47 6.36 2.83 8.95
CA ILE A 47 6.65 1.56 8.25
C ILE A 47 7.88 1.75 7.36
N PRO A 48 8.96 0.94 7.54
CA PRO A 48 10.11 0.99 6.66
C PRO A 48 9.74 0.62 5.23
N VAL A 49 10.22 1.38 4.25
CA VAL A 49 9.89 1.18 2.84
C VAL A 49 11.16 1.15 1.99
N GLU A 50 11.25 0.18 1.10
CA GLU A 50 12.24 0.14 0.02
C GLU A 50 11.56 0.29 -1.33
N VAL A 51 12.13 1.11 -2.21
CA VAL A 51 11.57 1.42 -3.53
C VAL A 51 12.56 1.00 -4.60
N LYS A 52 12.10 0.21 -5.57
CA LYS A 52 12.97 -0.32 -6.64
C LYS A 52 12.25 -0.27 -8.00
N VAL A 53 13.03 -0.09 -9.05
CA VAL A 53 12.56 -0.26 -10.44
C VAL A 53 12.94 -1.64 -10.92
N MET A 54 11.96 -2.45 -11.32
CA MET A 54 12.13 -3.77 -11.89
C MET A 54 11.06 -4.00 -12.94
N SER A 55 11.44 -4.47 -14.12
CA SER A 55 10.47 -4.76 -15.18
C SER A 55 10.25 -6.26 -15.31
N ALA A 56 8.98 -6.69 -15.27
CA ALA A 56 8.61 -8.08 -15.53
C ALA A 56 9.07 -8.57 -16.92
N HIS A 57 9.16 -7.65 -17.89
CA HIS A 57 9.50 -7.98 -19.27
C HIS A 57 10.98 -7.77 -19.62
N ARG A 58 11.63 -6.78 -18.98
CA ARG A 58 13.01 -6.39 -19.31
C ARG A 58 14.05 -6.94 -18.34
N THR A 59 13.63 -7.23 -17.09
CA THR A 59 14.49 -7.77 -16.02
C THR A 59 13.75 -8.87 -15.25
N PRO A 60 13.22 -9.91 -15.92
CA PRO A 60 12.36 -10.92 -15.28
C PRO A 60 13.10 -11.69 -14.19
N GLU A 61 14.37 -12.02 -14.38
CA GLU A 61 15.17 -12.73 -13.39
C GLU A 61 15.35 -11.90 -12.12
N LEU A 62 15.60 -10.59 -12.25
CA LEU A 62 15.75 -9.68 -11.11
C LEU A 62 14.44 -9.60 -10.28
N ALA A 63 13.30 -9.53 -10.96
CA ALA A 63 12.00 -9.51 -10.30
C ALA A 63 11.70 -10.84 -9.57
N ALA A 64 12.02 -11.96 -10.20
CA ALA A 64 11.85 -13.29 -9.61
C ALA A 64 12.76 -13.51 -8.41
N GLU A 65 14.04 -13.16 -8.50
CA GLU A 65 15.03 -13.29 -7.44
C GLU A 65 14.65 -12.42 -6.23
N PHE A 66 14.30 -11.15 -6.47
CA PHE A 66 13.81 -10.27 -5.42
C PHE A 66 12.63 -10.89 -4.67
N SER A 67 11.60 -11.35 -5.41
CA SER A 67 10.40 -11.93 -4.80
C SER A 67 10.69 -13.17 -3.95
N LYS A 68 11.56 -14.07 -4.42
CA LYS A 68 11.96 -15.26 -3.69
C LYS A 68 12.65 -14.93 -2.37
N ASN A 69 13.46 -13.88 -2.34
CA ASN A 69 14.28 -13.50 -1.19
C ASN A 69 13.56 -12.52 -0.25
N ALA A 70 12.52 -11.82 -0.72
CA ALA A 70 11.87 -10.73 0.00
C ALA A 70 11.47 -11.08 1.45
N LYS A 71 10.92 -12.28 1.66
CA LYS A 71 10.53 -12.72 3.02
C LYS A 71 11.73 -12.85 3.95
N ALA A 72 12.84 -13.43 3.46
CA ALA A 72 14.06 -13.58 4.23
C ALA A 72 14.75 -12.24 4.51
N GLU A 73 14.59 -11.27 3.61
CA GLU A 73 15.09 -9.90 3.75
C GLU A 73 14.23 -9.01 4.66
N GLY A 74 13.18 -9.56 5.30
CA GLY A 74 12.35 -8.87 6.29
C GLY A 74 11.16 -8.08 5.70
N PHE A 75 10.84 -8.27 4.42
CA PHE A 75 9.61 -7.71 3.87
C PHE A 75 8.37 -8.46 4.38
N GLY A 76 7.28 -7.73 4.59
CA GLY A 76 5.97 -8.28 4.95
C GLY A 76 4.95 -8.17 3.84
N VAL A 77 5.08 -7.16 2.97
CA VAL A 77 4.17 -6.89 1.85
C VAL A 77 4.98 -6.34 0.68
N ILE A 78 4.55 -6.66 -0.54
CA ILE A 78 5.08 -6.10 -1.79
C ILE A 78 3.97 -5.31 -2.47
N ILE A 79 4.23 -4.05 -2.81
CA ILE A 79 3.37 -3.21 -3.65
C ILE A 79 3.99 -3.15 -5.04
N ALA A 80 3.24 -3.49 -6.08
CA ALA A 80 3.68 -3.50 -7.47
C ALA A 80 2.90 -2.47 -8.28
N ALA A 81 3.58 -1.51 -8.91
CA ALA A 81 2.97 -0.51 -9.78
C ALA A 81 3.37 -0.78 -11.24
N ALA A 82 2.40 -0.89 -12.14
CA ALA A 82 2.64 -1.09 -13.55
C ALA A 82 1.48 -0.57 -14.41
N GLY A 83 1.80 -0.01 -15.57
CA GLY A 83 0.85 0.42 -16.59
C GLY A 83 0.84 -0.48 -17.82
N LYS A 84 -0.13 -0.27 -18.71
CA LYS A 84 -0.32 -1.03 -19.96
C LYS A 84 -0.42 -2.53 -19.69
N ALA A 85 0.49 -3.34 -20.25
CA ALA A 85 0.62 -4.77 -19.96
C ALA A 85 1.20 -4.96 -18.54
N ALA A 86 0.38 -4.74 -17.53
CA ALA A 86 0.75 -4.63 -16.12
C ALA A 86 0.99 -6.01 -15.46
N HIS A 87 1.93 -6.79 -15.98
CA HIS A 87 2.20 -8.16 -15.54
C HIS A 87 3.06 -8.22 -14.27
N LEU A 88 3.66 -7.11 -13.84
CA LEU A 88 4.64 -7.08 -12.75
C LEU A 88 4.09 -7.68 -11.44
N GLY A 89 2.88 -7.29 -11.03
CA GLY A 89 2.25 -7.80 -9.81
C GLY A 89 2.09 -9.32 -9.82
N GLY A 90 1.62 -9.88 -10.95
CA GLY A 90 1.47 -11.31 -11.14
C GLY A 90 2.80 -12.06 -11.13
N VAL A 91 3.83 -11.51 -11.78
CA VAL A 91 5.19 -12.10 -11.78
C VAL A 91 5.76 -12.13 -10.37
N LEU A 92 5.66 -11.03 -9.62
CA LEU A 92 6.12 -10.99 -8.24
C LEU A 92 5.35 -11.99 -7.36
N ALA A 93 4.01 -12.02 -7.46
CA ALA A 93 3.16 -12.93 -6.69
C ALA A 93 3.45 -14.42 -6.96
N ALA A 94 3.83 -14.77 -8.19
CA ALA A 94 4.18 -16.14 -8.56
C ALA A 94 5.47 -16.65 -7.88
N HIS A 95 6.31 -15.77 -7.34
CA HIS A 95 7.61 -16.13 -6.78
C HIS A 95 7.72 -15.91 -5.26
N THR A 96 6.63 -15.52 -4.58
CA THR A 96 6.62 -15.30 -3.13
C THR A 96 5.34 -15.80 -2.48
N THR A 97 5.41 -16.02 -1.17
CA THR A 97 4.21 -16.24 -0.33
C THR A 97 3.80 -14.98 0.43
N LEU A 98 4.49 -13.86 0.21
CA LEU A 98 4.08 -12.57 0.77
C LEU A 98 2.85 -12.03 0.05
N PRO A 99 1.98 -11.27 0.73
CA PRO A 99 0.93 -10.52 0.06
C PRO A 99 1.51 -9.57 -1.00
N VAL A 100 0.91 -9.57 -2.19
CA VAL A 100 1.24 -8.64 -3.26
C VAL A 100 0.04 -7.76 -3.55
N ILE A 101 0.25 -6.44 -3.54
CA ILE A 101 -0.75 -5.41 -3.84
C ILE A 101 -0.41 -4.81 -5.20
N GLY A 102 -1.36 -4.79 -6.13
CA GLY A 102 -1.19 -4.21 -7.44
C GLY A 102 -1.78 -2.80 -7.53
N ILE A 103 -0.99 -1.86 -8.04
CA ILE A 103 -1.43 -0.53 -8.42
C ILE A 103 -1.45 -0.49 -9.95
N PRO A 104 -2.62 -0.55 -10.60
CA PRO A 104 -2.73 -0.28 -12.02
C PRO A 104 -2.35 1.18 -12.28
N VAL A 105 -1.40 1.43 -13.17
CA VAL A 105 -0.97 2.79 -13.50
C VAL A 105 -1.66 3.27 -14.76
N LYS A 106 -2.27 4.46 -14.69
CA LYS A 106 -2.91 5.11 -15.83
C LYS A 106 -1.89 5.34 -16.94
N SER A 107 -2.29 5.04 -18.16
CA SER A 107 -1.51 5.30 -19.37
C SER A 107 -2.35 6.05 -20.40
N SER A 108 -1.73 6.46 -21.51
CA SER A 108 -2.42 7.10 -22.63
C SER A 108 -3.41 6.17 -23.36
N THR A 109 -3.35 4.86 -23.10
CA THR A 109 -4.23 3.86 -23.68
C THR A 109 -5.28 3.44 -22.67
N LEU A 110 -6.56 3.50 -23.02
CA LEU A 110 -7.72 3.08 -22.21
C LEU A 110 -7.75 3.66 -20.78
N ASP A 111 -7.06 4.76 -20.53
CA ASP A 111 -7.01 5.45 -19.21
C ASP A 111 -6.66 4.54 -18.03
N GLY A 112 -5.90 3.46 -18.28
CA GLY A 112 -5.46 2.50 -17.26
C GLY A 112 -6.40 1.30 -17.09
N LEU A 113 -7.50 1.19 -17.83
CA LEU A 113 -8.38 0.01 -17.78
C LEU A 113 -7.64 -1.26 -18.22
N ASP A 114 -6.77 -1.16 -19.22
CA ASP A 114 -5.86 -2.21 -19.65
C ASP A 114 -4.97 -2.72 -18.51
N ALA A 115 -4.36 -1.78 -17.76
CA ALA A 115 -3.53 -2.11 -16.59
C ALA A 115 -4.35 -2.72 -15.45
N LEU A 116 -5.55 -2.20 -15.19
CA LEU A 116 -6.46 -2.75 -14.18
C LEU A 116 -6.83 -4.20 -14.50
N LEU A 117 -7.26 -4.47 -15.72
CA LEU A 117 -7.66 -5.82 -16.12
C LEU A 117 -6.47 -6.79 -16.14
N ALA A 118 -5.30 -6.35 -16.57
CA ALA A 118 -4.07 -7.15 -16.53
C ALA A 118 -3.62 -7.49 -15.10
N THR A 119 -3.90 -6.62 -14.14
CA THR A 119 -3.49 -6.80 -12.74
C THR A 119 -4.49 -7.63 -11.93
N VAL A 120 -5.81 -7.43 -12.15
CA VAL A 120 -6.85 -8.06 -11.32
C VAL A 120 -7.23 -9.46 -11.78
N GLN A 121 -7.08 -9.79 -13.08
CA GLN A 121 -7.50 -11.08 -13.67
C GLN A 121 -6.43 -12.17 -13.48
N MET A 122 -6.11 -12.45 -12.22
CA MET A 122 -5.09 -13.45 -11.87
C MET A 122 -5.67 -14.87 -11.86
N PRO A 123 -4.87 -15.88 -12.25
CA PRO A 123 -5.28 -17.27 -12.15
C PRO A 123 -5.41 -17.72 -10.69
N ALA A 124 -6.21 -18.78 -10.48
CA ALA A 124 -6.34 -19.40 -9.17
C ALA A 124 -4.97 -19.84 -8.62
N GLY A 125 -4.72 -19.52 -7.35
CA GLY A 125 -3.47 -19.82 -6.63
C GLY A 125 -2.43 -18.69 -6.64
N ILE A 126 -2.58 -17.65 -7.49
CA ILE A 126 -1.64 -16.52 -7.56
C ILE A 126 -2.42 -15.19 -7.36
N PRO A 127 -2.85 -14.86 -6.14
CA PRO A 127 -3.64 -13.66 -5.91
C PRO A 127 -2.79 -12.38 -5.95
N VAL A 128 -3.35 -11.31 -6.51
CA VAL A 128 -2.85 -9.92 -6.39
C VAL A 128 -3.99 -9.05 -5.88
N ALA A 129 -3.82 -8.45 -4.71
CA ALA A 129 -4.79 -7.53 -4.12
C ALA A 129 -4.76 -6.19 -4.87
N THR A 130 -5.67 -6.00 -5.82
CA THR A 130 -5.63 -4.85 -6.73
C THR A 130 -6.41 -3.67 -6.15
N VAL A 131 -5.77 -2.50 -6.07
CA VAL A 131 -6.40 -1.23 -5.71
C VAL A 131 -6.89 -0.47 -6.95
N ALA A 132 -7.50 0.70 -6.75
CA ALA A 132 -7.93 1.55 -7.85
C ALA A 132 -6.75 1.98 -8.76
N ILE A 133 -7.05 2.38 -9.99
CA ILE A 133 -6.07 2.99 -10.90
C ILE A 133 -5.44 4.20 -10.19
N ASP A 134 -4.11 4.27 -10.20
CA ASP A 134 -3.29 5.27 -9.49
C ASP A 134 -3.54 5.34 -7.97
N GLY A 135 -4.16 4.31 -7.38
CA GLY A 135 -4.60 4.25 -5.99
C GLY A 135 -3.50 3.98 -4.97
N ALA A 136 -2.35 4.65 -5.08
CA ALA A 136 -1.15 4.36 -4.30
C ALA A 136 -1.33 4.58 -2.78
N ASP A 137 -2.08 5.60 -2.36
CA ASP A 137 -2.35 5.83 -0.93
C ASP A 137 -3.12 4.66 -0.32
N ASN A 138 -4.14 4.16 -1.04
CA ASN A 138 -4.89 2.98 -0.61
C ASN A 138 -4.05 1.70 -0.64
N ALA A 139 -3.09 1.56 -1.56
CA ALA A 139 -2.15 0.44 -1.53
C ALA A 139 -1.29 0.44 -0.25
N ALA A 140 -0.82 1.61 0.17
CA ALA A 140 -0.08 1.77 1.41
C ALA A 140 -0.93 1.47 2.65
N ILE A 141 -2.18 1.95 2.68
CA ILE A 141 -3.11 1.67 3.78
C ILE A 141 -3.43 0.17 3.84
N LEU A 142 -3.66 -0.49 2.72
CA LEU A 142 -3.91 -1.93 2.66
C LEU A 142 -2.68 -2.73 3.14
N ALA A 143 -1.47 -2.31 2.74
CA ALA A 143 -0.23 -2.90 3.27
C ALA A 143 -0.12 -2.73 4.79
N ALA A 144 -0.43 -1.54 5.30
CA ALA A 144 -0.47 -1.28 6.75
C ALA A 144 -1.52 -2.15 7.47
N GLN A 145 -2.71 -2.32 6.89
CA GLN A 145 -3.74 -3.22 7.43
C GLN A 145 -3.28 -4.68 7.51
N MET A 146 -2.58 -5.17 6.47
CA MET A 146 -2.01 -6.53 6.48
C MET A 146 -0.96 -6.70 7.58
N LEU A 147 -0.09 -5.71 7.79
CA LEU A 147 0.91 -5.72 8.86
C LEU A 147 0.29 -5.59 10.25
N ALA A 148 -0.77 -4.79 10.37
CA ALA A 148 -1.48 -4.55 11.63
C ALA A 148 -2.16 -5.81 12.21
N LEU A 149 -2.33 -6.88 11.44
CA LEU A 149 -2.81 -8.17 11.95
C LEU A 149 -1.87 -8.77 13.02
N SER A 150 -0.62 -8.32 13.06
CA SER A 150 0.38 -8.75 14.04
C SER A 150 1.11 -7.57 14.72
N ASP A 151 0.63 -6.33 14.54
CA ASP A 151 1.20 -5.11 15.12
C ASP A 151 0.08 -4.23 15.68
N GLU A 152 -0.09 -4.28 17.01
CA GLU A 152 -1.15 -3.57 17.71
C GLU A 152 -1.00 -2.02 17.61
N ASN A 153 0.23 -1.51 17.60
CA ASN A 153 0.45 -0.08 17.45
C ASN A 153 0.00 0.42 16.08
N LEU A 154 0.23 -0.38 15.05
CA LEU A 154 -0.21 -0.06 13.70
C LEU A 154 -1.74 -0.17 13.57
N ALA A 155 -2.37 -1.15 14.25
CA ALA A 155 -3.82 -1.26 14.31
C ALA A 155 -4.46 -0.01 14.95
N ILE A 156 -3.92 0.47 16.06
CA ILE A 156 -4.38 1.71 16.73
C ILE A 156 -4.22 2.92 15.79
N GLN A 157 -3.11 3.04 15.07
CA GLN A 157 -2.92 4.15 14.12
C GLN A 157 -3.98 4.14 13.00
N LEU A 158 -4.37 2.96 12.52
CA LEU A 158 -5.42 2.80 11.50
C LEU A 158 -6.80 3.21 12.04
N GLU A 159 -7.13 2.90 13.30
CA GLU A 159 -8.36 3.34 13.96
C GLU A 159 -8.39 4.86 14.13
N VAL A 160 -7.29 5.46 14.58
CA VAL A 160 -7.15 6.92 14.68
C VAL A 160 -7.34 7.57 13.31
N MET A 161 -6.72 7.03 12.26
CA MET A 161 -6.89 7.53 10.90
C MET A 161 -8.36 7.52 10.47
N LYS A 162 -9.11 6.44 10.74
CA LYS A 162 -10.55 6.35 10.42
C LYS A 162 -11.36 7.43 11.16
N THR A 163 -11.09 7.61 12.43
CA THR A 163 -11.75 8.64 13.26
C THR A 163 -11.48 10.05 12.72
N GLU A 164 -10.27 10.35 12.29
CA GLU A 164 -9.94 11.66 11.72
C GLU A 164 -10.59 11.87 10.34
N MET A 165 -10.74 10.82 9.54
CA MET A 165 -11.49 10.90 8.28
C MET A 165 -12.97 11.23 8.53
N GLU A 166 -13.61 10.59 9.52
CA GLU A 166 -15.00 10.85 9.93
C GLU A 166 -15.18 12.32 10.36
N LYS A 167 -14.34 12.80 11.29
CA LYS A 167 -14.34 14.22 11.72
C LYS A 167 -14.20 15.18 10.55
N GLY A 168 -13.32 14.83 9.59
CA GLY A 168 -13.10 15.62 8.38
C GLY A 168 -14.37 15.75 7.53
N VAL A 169 -15.15 14.69 7.39
CA VAL A 169 -16.44 14.71 6.67
C VAL A 169 -17.48 15.53 7.43
N MET A 170 -17.60 15.35 8.75
CA MET A 170 -18.53 16.11 9.59
C MET A 170 -18.27 17.62 9.48
N LYS A 171 -17.01 18.06 9.58
CA LYS A 171 -16.64 19.47 9.41
C LYS A 171 -17.01 20.03 8.05
N LYS A 172 -16.83 19.23 6.97
CA LYS A 172 -17.24 19.64 5.62
C LYS A 172 -18.76 19.79 5.52
N ASN A 173 -19.52 18.88 6.15
CA ASN A 173 -20.97 18.97 6.17
C ASN A 173 -21.45 20.21 6.93
N GLU A 174 -20.89 20.52 8.10
CA GLU A 174 -21.20 21.74 8.86
C GLU A 174 -20.97 23.00 8.01
N ALA A 175 -19.83 23.08 7.34
CA ALA A 175 -19.50 24.20 6.46
C ALA A 175 -20.47 24.30 5.26
N LEU A 176 -20.94 23.16 4.73
CA LEU A 176 -21.94 23.14 3.67
C LEU A 176 -23.31 23.65 4.18
N GLN A 177 -23.74 23.18 5.36
CA GLN A 177 -25.03 23.63 5.94
C GLN A 177 -25.05 25.14 6.21
N ALA A 178 -23.94 25.72 6.66
CA ALA A 178 -23.83 27.17 6.81
C ALA A 178 -24.05 27.90 5.49
N LYS A 179 -23.44 27.43 4.38
CA LYS A 179 -23.65 28.01 3.05
C LYS A 179 -25.09 27.84 2.54
N VAL A 180 -25.74 26.71 2.82
CA VAL A 180 -27.14 26.48 2.43
C VAL A 180 -28.07 27.44 3.16
N ALA A 181 -27.79 27.76 4.44
CA ALA A 181 -28.58 28.69 5.22
C ALA A 181 -28.50 30.16 4.75
N GLU A 182 -27.50 30.49 3.92
CA GLU A 182 -27.33 31.83 3.33
C GLU A 182 -28.06 31.99 1.98
N LEU A 183 -28.64 30.92 1.42
CA LEU A 183 -29.43 30.93 0.17
C LEU A 183 -30.91 31.22 0.43
#